data_a766af4cbbfb74be4c32aa90e2190138
#
_entry.id   a766af4cbbfb74be4c32aa90e2190138
#
_cell.length_a   1.000
_cell.length_b   1.000
_cell.length_c   1.000
_cell.angle_alpha   90.00
_cell.angle_beta   90.00
_cell.angle_gamma   90.00
#
_symmetry.space_group_name_H-M   'P 1'
#
loop_
_entity.id
_entity.type
_entity.pdbx_description
1 polymer ?
#
loop_
_entity_poly.entity_id
_entity_poly.type
_entity_poly.pdbx_seq_one_letter_code
_entity_poly.pdbx_strand_id
1 'polypeptide(L)'
;MKLKPLFYLTLGAFLVLFSCDDTDSSVSTKFPDEQNMASDEWDDDADWALEKRRHRYEKVTVMTWNVYVGTDVDKVLAAQNPDEIPVLVAEAFALLQQTNFAERADFMAKEIARKKPHLIGLQEISKILLQSPGDAHLGNPVQATDVYQDFLEIFMAALHHHRQHYSMAGIIQNTDVEVPMLVSVDPLAFDDVRLIDYDVVLVRNGVEYSNVVTANYNARLPISTFGIDILRGYVAVDATICGNEYRFVSTHLESDYDPIQLAQASELIGYLQTETKPVILVGDFNSNAALDEATYQFISENDFVETWPLNHGWNHQNPDGFTAPHDPDLRNTDIHLAERIDLVFFRPEMQSNGELLIKSRVIGDEYRERTRSKMWPSDHAGVAVKLAIPYKRH
;
A
#
# COMPACT_ATOMS: atom_id res chain seq x y z
N MET A 1 -55.77 3.12 50.06
CA MET A 1 -54.42 3.70 49.81
C MET A 1 -53.46 2.56 49.53
N LYS A 2 -53.11 2.29 48.25
CA LYS A 2 -52.31 1.14 47.86
C LYS A 2 -50.90 1.63 47.54
N LEU A 3 -49.90 1.19 48.28
CA LEU A 3 -48.47 1.41 47.96
C LEU A 3 -48.04 0.53 46.79
N LYS A 4 -47.37 1.13 45.80
CA LYS A 4 -46.67 0.44 44.70
C LYS A 4 -45.22 0.18 45.12
N PRO A 5 -44.63 -0.98 44.77
CA PRO A 5 -43.21 -1.24 45.04
C PRO A 5 -42.29 -0.60 43.99
N LEU A 6 -41.21 -0.07 44.47
CA LEU A 6 -40.11 0.56 43.74
C LEU A 6 -39.18 -0.54 43.19
N PHE A 7 -39.09 -0.66 41.87
CA PHE A 7 -38.11 -1.55 41.22
C PHE A 7 -36.74 -0.85 41.14
N TYR A 8 -35.76 -1.38 41.82
CA TYR A 8 -34.37 -1.04 41.62
C TYR A 8 -33.85 -1.72 40.37
N LEU A 9 -33.47 -0.92 39.35
CA LEU A 9 -32.75 -1.39 38.18
C LEU A 9 -31.26 -1.39 38.51
N THR A 10 -30.68 -2.57 38.75
CA THR A 10 -29.23 -2.74 38.84
C THR A 10 -28.66 -2.72 37.42
N LEU A 11 -27.91 -1.67 37.11
CA LEU A 11 -27.14 -1.55 35.87
C LEU A 11 -25.91 -2.47 35.98
N GLY A 12 -26.00 -3.66 35.46
CA GLY A 12 -24.85 -4.57 35.31
C GLY A 12 -23.96 -4.04 34.19
N ALA A 13 -22.79 -3.53 34.56
CA ALA A 13 -21.74 -3.25 33.59
C ALA A 13 -21.22 -4.57 33.03
N PHE A 14 -21.59 -4.89 31.80
CA PHE A 14 -20.92 -5.95 31.04
C PHE A 14 -19.57 -5.42 30.58
N LEU A 15 -18.49 -5.84 31.23
CA LEU A 15 -17.17 -5.73 30.69
C LEU A 15 -17.08 -6.71 29.51
N VAL A 16 -17.15 -6.20 28.30
CA VAL A 16 -16.85 -6.98 27.10
C VAL A 16 -15.32 -7.02 26.99
N LEU A 17 -14.75 -8.12 27.45
CA LEU A 17 -13.34 -8.45 27.18
C LEU A 17 -13.25 -8.84 25.71
N PHE A 18 -12.79 -7.93 24.86
CA PHE A 18 -12.41 -8.28 23.49
C PHE A 18 -11.17 -9.17 23.54
N SER A 19 -11.38 -10.45 23.21
CA SER A 19 -10.27 -11.35 22.91
C SER A 19 -9.73 -10.98 21.53
N CYS A 20 -8.41 -10.82 21.41
CA CYS A 20 -7.72 -10.69 20.15
C CYS A 20 -7.65 -12.03 19.34
N ASP A 21 -8.47 -13.00 19.66
CA ASP A 21 -8.59 -14.23 18.87
C ASP A 21 -9.64 -14.03 17.77
N ASP A 22 -9.20 -14.08 16.51
CA ASP A 22 -10.03 -14.12 15.29
C ASP A 22 -10.80 -15.48 15.22
N THR A 23 -11.65 -15.78 16.18
CA THR A 23 -12.61 -16.89 16.07
C THR A 23 -13.91 -16.33 15.53
N ASP A 24 -13.98 -16.20 14.21
CA ASP A 24 -15.23 -15.96 13.49
C ASP A 24 -16.03 -17.25 13.45
N SER A 25 -17.04 -17.37 14.34
CA SER A 25 -18.03 -18.44 14.30
C SER A 25 -19.17 -18.06 13.36
N SER A 26 -18.90 -17.93 12.07
CA SER A 26 -19.91 -17.81 11.04
C SER A 26 -20.28 -19.19 10.48
N VAL A 27 -21.59 -19.49 10.50
CA VAL A 27 -22.19 -20.69 9.92
C VAL A 27 -21.82 -20.80 8.44
N SER A 28 -21.01 -21.79 8.09
CA SER A 28 -20.55 -22.09 6.74
C SER A 28 -21.72 -22.52 5.84
N THR A 29 -22.07 -21.69 4.89
CA THR A 29 -22.75 -22.13 3.66
C THR A 29 -21.67 -22.46 2.62
N LYS A 30 -21.35 -23.74 2.45
CA LYS A 30 -20.39 -24.24 1.47
C LYS A 30 -20.88 -23.98 0.05
N PHE A 31 -20.09 -23.22 -0.71
CA PHE A 31 -20.16 -23.17 -2.17
C PHE A 31 -19.18 -24.20 -2.79
N PRO A 32 -19.51 -24.81 -3.96
CA PRO A 32 -18.80 -25.99 -4.48
C PRO A 32 -17.37 -25.81 -5.02
N ASP A 33 -16.80 -24.59 -5.06
CA ASP A 33 -15.51 -24.32 -5.71
C ASP A 33 -14.30 -24.19 -4.75
N GLU A 34 -14.46 -24.48 -3.46
CA GLU A 34 -13.34 -24.31 -2.48
C GLU A 34 -12.45 -25.57 -2.32
N GLN A 35 -12.62 -26.64 -3.09
CA GLN A 35 -12.00 -27.92 -2.79
C GLN A 35 -10.57 -28.15 -3.32
N ASN A 36 -9.87 -27.13 -3.87
CA ASN A 36 -8.48 -27.32 -4.32
C ASN A 36 -7.54 -26.15 -4.01
N MET A 37 -7.67 -25.51 -2.87
CA MET A 37 -6.67 -24.56 -2.40
C MET A 37 -5.76 -25.26 -1.38
N ALA A 38 -4.52 -25.52 -1.78
CA ALA A 38 -3.47 -25.85 -0.84
C ALA A 38 -3.50 -24.83 0.31
N SER A 39 -3.43 -25.30 1.56
CA SER A 39 -3.37 -24.43 2.74
C SER A 39 -2.27 -23.39 2.52
N ASP A 40 -2.65 -22.11 2.54
CA ASP A 40 -1.67 -21.03 2.43
C ASP A 40 -0.79 -21.14 3.68
N GLU A 41 0.53 -21.25 3.49
CA GLU A 41 1.51 -21.30 4.59
C GLU A 41 1.39 -20.12 5.58
N TRP A 42 0.64 -19.07 5.15
CA TRP A 42 0.28 -17.94 6.02
C TRP A 42 -0.58 -18.36 7.22
N ASP A 43 -1.43 -19.38 7.06
CA ASP A 43 -2.37 -19.88 8.07
C ASP A 43 -1.80 -21.04 8.91
N ASP A 44 -0.61 -21.58 8.60
CA ASP A 44 0.05 -22.60 9.41
C ASP A 44 0.54 -21.98 10.74
N ASP A 45 -0.43 -21.79 11.64
CA ASP A 45 -0.25 -21.29 13.00
C ASP A 45 0.38 -22.34 13.96
N ALA A 46 0.79 -23.52 13.46
CA ALA A 46 1.29 -24.58 14.33
C ALA A 46 2.55 -24.15 15.11
N ASP A 47 3.49 -23.51 14.44
CA ASP A 47 4.71 -23.00 15.10
C ASP A 47 4.41 -21.78 15.98
N TRP A 48 3.54 -20.88 15.51
CA TRP A 48 3.08 -19.72 16.27
C TRP A 48 2.22 -20.10 17.49
N ALA A 49 1.49 -21.22 17.41
CA ALA A 49 0.67 -21.73 18.52
C ALA A 49 1.51 -22.33 19.65
N LEU A 50 2.68 -22.93 19.34
CA LEU A 50 3.62 -23.44 20.33
C LEU A 50 4.28 -22.31 21.12
N GLU A 51 4.58 -21.19 20.49
CA GLU A 51 5.16 -20.02 21.13
C GLU A 51 4.14 -19.21 21.94
N LYS A 52 2.87 -19.14 21.52
CA LYS A 52 1.75 -18.62 22.35
C LYS A 52 1.68 -19.23 23.76
N ARG A 53 2.08 -20.48 23.91
CA ARG A 53 2.02 -21.18 25.23
C ARG A 53 3.17 -20.77 26.17
N ARG A 54 4.27 -20.27 25.63
CA ARG A 54 5.46 -19.88 26.42
C ARG A 54 5.55 -18.40 26.71
N HIS A 55 5.10 -17.55 25.77
CA HIS A 55 5.16 -16.09 25.87
C HIS A 55 3.82 -15.50 25.42
N ARG A 56 3.43 -14.37 25.99
CA ARG A 56 2.28 -13.60 25.53
C ARG A 56 2.76 -12.64 24.46
N TYR A 57 2.37 -12.90 23.21
CA TYR A 57 2.64 -12.05 22.06
C TYR A 57 1.38 -11.39 21.55
N GLU A 58 1.51 -10.19 21.10
CA GLU A 58 0.53 -9.45 20.35
C GLU A 58 0.81 -9.60 18.85
N LYS A 59 -0.22 -9.85 18.05
CA LYS A 59 -0.09 -10.00 16.61
C LYS A 59 -0.52 -8.71 15.92
N VAL A 60 0.41 -8.07 15.23
CA VAL A 60 0.16 -6.92 14.35
C VAL A 60 0.41 -7.36 12.92
N THR A 61 -0.60 -7.24 12.07
CA THR A 61 -0.47 -7.55 10.63
C THR A 61 -0.58 -6.26 9.84
N VAL A 62 0.40 -6.02 8.98
CA VAL A 62 0.44 -4.84 8.10
C VAL A 62 0.73 -5.25 6.66
N MET A 63 0.45 -4.35 5.72
CA MET A 63 0.72 -4.56 4.30
C MET A 63 1.15 -3.24 3.66
N THR A 64 2.01 -3.33 2.66
CA THR A 64 2.24 -2.27 1.68
C THR A 64 2.07 -2.81 0.27
N TRP A 65 1.58 -1.97 -0.64
CA TRP A 65 1.47 -2.31 -2.06
C TRP A 65 1.45 -1.06 -2.92
N ASN A 66 2.44 -0.90 -3.79
CA ASN A 66 2.34 -0.02 -4.93
C ASN A 66 1.38 -0.67 -5.93
N VAL A 67 0.23 -0.02 -6.22
CA VAL A 67 -0.83 -0.62 -7.02
C VAL A 67 -0.67 -0.36 -8.52
N TYR A 68 0.36 0.35 -8.92
CA TYR A 68 0.68 0.73 -10.29
C TYR A 68 -0.40 1.59 -10.96
N VAL A 69 -0.02 2.76 -11.42
CA VAL A 69 -0.89 3.66 -12.19
C VAL A 69 -1.49 3.00 -13.45
N GLY A 70 -0.87 1.91 -13.93
CA GLY A 70 -1.37 1.10 -15.02
C GLY A 70 -0.77 1.44 -16.39
N THR A 71 0.25 2.28 -16.41
CA THR A 71 0.98 2.67 -17.63
C THR A 71 2.38 3.16 -17.29
N ASP A 72 3.29 3.07 -18.24
CA ASP A 72 4.65 3.61 -18.14
C ASP A 72 4.63 5.14 -18.30
N VAL A 73 4.47 5.85 -17.18
CA VAL A 73 4.47 7.34 -17.17
C VAL A 73 5.85 7.91 -17.41
N ASP A 74 6.92 7.15 -17.15
CA ASP A 74 8.30 7.64 -17.29
C ASP A 74 8.64 7.97 -18.72
N LYS A 75 8.09 7.23 -19.69
CA LYS A 75 8.23 7.57 -21.13
C LYS A 75 7.69 8.95 -21.46
N VAL A 76 6.57 9.33 -20.84
CA VAL A 76 5.96 10.65 -21.05
C VAL A 76 6.81 11.72 -20.37
N LEU A 77 7.24 11.47 -19.11
CA LEU A 77 8.05 12.40 -18.33
C LEU A 77 9.46 12.61 -18.93
N ALA A 78 10.04 11.57 -19.55
CA ALA A 78 11.34 11.63 -20.20
C ALA A 78 11.32 12.32 -21.57
N ALA A 79 10.15 12.71 -22.11
CA ALA A 79 10.03 13.34 -23.41
C ALA A 79 10.87 14.65 -23.48
N GLN A 80 11.79 14.72 -24.44
CA GLN A 80 12.65 15.89 -24.64
C GLN A 80 12.02 16.89 -25.62
N ASN A 81 11.09 16.43 -26.47
CA ASN A 81 10.40 17.24 -27.46
C ASN A 81 8.90 17.32 -27.09
N PRO A 82 8.39 18.51 -26.76
CA PRO A 82 6.96 18.69 -26.44
C PRO A 82 5.99 18.21 -27.53
N ASP A 83 6.41 18.20 -28.80
CA ASP A 83 5.57 17.74 -29.91
C ASP A 83 5.31 16.22 -29.88
N GLU A 84 6.10 15.45 -29.16
CA GLU A 84 5.94 14.01 -28.98
C GLU A 84 4.96 13.66 -27.86
N ILE A 85 4.76 14.56 -26.91
CA ILE A 85 3.95 14.32 -25.71
C ILE A 85 2.55 13.83 -26.05
N PRO A 86 1.77 14.44 -26.96
CA PRO A 86 0.41 13.98 -27.23
C PRO A 86 0.32 12.54 -27.75
N VAL A 87 1.34 12.08 -28.49
CA VAL A 87 1.42 10.71 -29.00
C VAL A 87 1.77 9.75 -27.87
N LEU A 88 2.78 10.08 -27.07
CA LEU A 88 3.19 9.28 -25.91
C LEU A 88 2.05 9.13 -24.88
N VAL A 89 1.28 10.20 -24.67
CA VAL A 89 0.10 10.17 -23.79
C VAL A 89 -0.99 9.26 -24.37
N ALA A 90 -1.20 9.26 -25.69
CA ALA A 90 -2.16 8.34 -26.31
C ALA A 90 -1.74 6.87 -26.16
N GLU A 91 -0.45 6.58 -26.30
CA GLU A 91 0.11 5.24 -26.06
C GLU A 91 -0.04 4.84 -24.58
N ALA A 92 0.31 5.73 -23.66
CA ALA A 92 0.17 5.51 -22.24
C ALA A 92 -1.29 5.27 -21.82
N PHE A 93 -2.23 6.06 -22.36
CA PHE A 93 -3.66 5.90 -22.10
C PHE A 93 -4.21 4.58 -22.65
N ALA A 94 -3.75 4.15 -23.83
CA ALA A 94 -4.12 2.86 -24.40
C ALA A 94 -3.60 1.69 -23.53
N LEU A 95 -2.41 1.81 -22.96
CA LEU A 95 -1.87 0.81 -22.02
C LEU A 95 -2.66 0.80 -20.70
N LEU A 96 -2.97 1.97 -20.11
CA LEU A 96 -3.82 2.10 -18.93
C LEU A 96 -5.16 1.36 -19.10
N GLN A 97 -5.78 1.46 -20.28
CA GLN A 97 -7.03 0.73 -20.57
C GLN A 97 -6.82 -0.80 -20.59
N GLN A 98 -5.67 -1.27 -21.08
CA GLN A 98 -5.36 -2.69 -21.19
C GLN A 98 -5.03 -3.32 -19.83
N THR A 99 -4.43 -2.57 -18.92
CA THR A 99 -4.03 -3.05 -17.58
C THR A 99 -5.19 -3.12 -16.59
N ASN A 100 -6.38 -2.69 -16.95
CA ASN A 100 -7.67 -2.93 -16.29
C ASN A 100 -7.61 -2.92 -14.76
N PHE A 101 -7.50 -1.73 -14.17
CA PHE A 101 -7.35 -1.61 -12.72
C PHE A 101 -8.46 -2.29 -11.91
N ALA A 102 -9.69 -2.32 -12.38
CA ALA A 102 -10.79 -2.97 -11.67
C ALA A 102 -10.56 -4.48 -11.46
N GLU A 103 -10.00 -5.18 -12.46
CA GLU A 103 -9.65 -6.59 -12.32
C GLU A 103 -8.47 -6.79 -11.37
N ARG A 104 -7.47 -5.89 -11.42
CA ARG A 104 -6.30 -5.91 -10.53
C ARG A 104 -6.71 -5.65 -9.08
N ALA A 105 -7.56 -4.66 -8.85
CA ALA A 105 -8.09 -4.33 -7.53
C ALA A 105 -8.90 -5.47 -6.92
N ASP A 106 -9.70 -6.21 -7.72
CA ASP A 106 -10.43 -7.39 -7.25
C ASP A 106 -9.47 -8.48 -6.73
N PHE A 107 -8.38 -8.73 -7.46
CA PHE A 107 -7.35 -9.67 -7.02
C PHE A 107 -6.67 -9.20 -5.73
N MET A 108 -6.22 -7.94 -5.66
CA MET A 108 -5.56 -7.39 -4.48
C MET A 108 -6.48 -7.44 -3.24
N ALA A 109 -7.77 -7.09 -3.42
CA ALA A 109 -8.76 -7.16 -2.35
C ALA A 109 -8.98 -8.59 -1.84
N LYS A 110 -8.93 -9.60 -2.73
CA LYS A 110 -8.98 -11.01 -2.35
C LYS A 110 -7.78 -11.43 -1.51
N GLU A 111 -6.58 -10.97 -1.84
CA GLU A 111 -5.38 -11.26 -1.03
C GLU A 111 -5.43 -10.53 0.32
N ILE A 112 -5.92 -9.29 0.35
CA ILE A 112 -6.18 -8.57 1.61
C ILE A 112 -7.19 -9.33 2.48
N ALA A 113 -8.22 -9.94 1.87
CA ALA A 113 -9.19 -10.76 2.60
C ALA A 113 -8.57 -12.01 3.22
N ARG A 114 -7.50 -12.56 2.61
CA ARG A 114 -6.74 -13.70 3.16
C ARG A 114 -5.79 -13.28 4.26
N LYS A 115 -5.09 -12.16 4.10
CA LYS A 115 -4.06 -11.71 5.04
C LYS A 115 -4.64 -10.92 6.22
N LYS A 116 -5.79 -10.25 6.03
CA LYS A 116 -6.52 -9.43 7.01
C LYS A 116 -5.62 -8.44 7.76
N PRO A 117 -4.83 -7.61 7.06
CA PRO A 117 -3.97 -6.65 7.72
C PRO A 117 -4.78 -5.65 8.56
N HIS A 118 -4.21 -5.19 9.68
CA HIS A 118 -4.78 -4.11 10.49
C HIS A 118 -4.64 -2.76 9.79
N LEU A 119 -3.50 -2.58 9.11
CA LEU A 119 -3.10 -1.34 8.45
C LEU A 119 -2.50 -1.67 7.09
N ILE A 120 -2.81 -0.84 6.09
CA ILE A 120 -2.31 -0.97 4.72
C ILE A 120 -1.79 0.39 4.26
N GLY A 121 -0.55 0.44 3.75
CA GLY A 121 -0.03 1.52 2.94
C GLY A 121 -0.18 1.19 1.46
N LEU A 122 -0.79 2.08 0.70
CA LEU A 122 -0.96 1.93 -0.75
C LEU A 122 -0.29 3.10 -1.44
N GLN A 123 0.49 2.82 -2.49
CA GLN A 123 1.12 3.80 -3.34
C GLN A 123 0.48 3.77 -4.74
N GLU A 124 0.55 4.88 -5.46
CA GLU A 124 -0.02 5.07 -6.80
C GLU A 124 -1.55 4.86 -6.87
N ILE A 125 -2.26 5.22 -5.82
CA ILE A 125 -3.73 5.28 -5.85
C ILE A 125 -4.17 6.49 -6.69
N SER A 126 -4.09 6.34 -8.00
CA SER A 126 -4.22 7.43 -8.95
C SER A 126 -5.66 7.74 -9.33
N LYS A 127 -5.89 8.98 -9.75
CA LYS A 127 -7.15 9.44 -10.32
C LYS A 127 -6.90 10.00 -11.72
N ILE A 128 -7.60 9.45 -12.69
CA ILE A 128 -7.51 9.84 -14.11
C ILE A 128 -8.76 10.60 -14.48
N LEU A 129 -8.57 11.82 -15.01
CA LEU A 129 -9.65 12.67 -15.49
C LEU A 129 -9.43 12.97 -16.97
N LEU A 130 -10.51 13.21 -17.70
CA LEU A 130 -10.52 13.52 -19.12
C LEU A 130 -11.24 14.82 -19.40
N GLN A 131 -10.82 15.49 -20.48
CA GLN A 131 -11.57 16.56 -21.12
C GLN A 131 -11.58 16.32 -22.63
N SER A 132 -12.77 16.39 -23.24
CA SER A 132 -12.96 16.25 -24.69
C SER A 132 -13.96 17.30 -25.19
N PRO A 133 -13.59 18.14 -26.17
CA PRO A 133 -12.24 18.33 -26.72
C PRO A 133 -11.28 18.92 -25.69
N GLY A 134 -9.99 18.55 -25.81
CA GLY A 134 -8.93 19.05 -24.93
C GLY A 134 -8.46 20.46 -25.33
N ASP A 135 -7.95 21.20 -24.33
CA ASP A 135 -7.40 22.55 -24.51
C ASP A 135 -6.00 22.73 -23.89
N ALA A 136 -5.40 21.67 -23.34
CA ALA A 136 -4.04 21.70 -22.79
C ALA A 136 -2.99 22.14 -23.81
N HIS A 137 -3.16 21.77 -25.07
CA HIS A 137 -2.30 22.23 -26.17
C HIS A 137 -2.44 23.74 -26.47
N LEU A 138 -3.45 24.39 -25.92
CA LEU A 138 -3.69 25.84 -26.00
C LEU A 138 -3.29 26.60 -24.72
N GLY A 139 -2.65 25.92 -23.77
CA GLY A 139 -2.25 26.48 -22.48
C GLY A 139 -3.15 26.12 -21.31
N ASN A 140 -4.00 25.09 -21.46
CA ASN A 140 -4.85 24.50 -20.41
C ASN A 140 -5.71 25.54 -19.65
N PRO A 141 -6.54 26.33 -20.32
CA PRO A 141 -7.37 27.37 -19.67
C PRO A 141 -8.47 26.76 -18.77
N VAL A 142 -8.87 25.49 -19.03
CA VAL A 142 -9.87 24.76 -18.23
C VAL A 142 -9.31 23.39 -17.91
N GLN A 143 -9.25 23.05 -16.63
CA GLN A 143 -8.75 21.74 -16.20
C GLN A 143 -9.79 20.64 -16.44
N ALA A 144 -9.30 19.46 -16.82
CA ALA A 144 -10.11 18.24 -16.91
C ALA A 144 -10.74 17.87 -15.56
N THR A 145 -12.04 17.62 -15.57
CA THR A 145 -12.83 17.27 -14.36
C THR A 145 -13.63 15.97 -14.50
N ASP A 146 -13.81 15.46 -15.72
CA ASP A 146 -14.59 14.26 -15.94
C ASP A 146 -13.79 13.02 -15.53
N VAL A 147 -14.23 12.37 -14.43
CA VAL A 147 -13.52 11.23 -13.88
C VAL A 147 -13.62 10.04 -14.81
N TYR A 148 -12.49 9.60 -15.35
CA TYR A 148 -12.39 8.37 -16.13
C TYR A 148 -12.18 7.15 -15.22
N GLN A 149 -11.23 7.23 -14.27
CA GLN A 149 -10.99 6.22 -13.24
C GLN A 149 -10.59 6.89 -11.92
N ASP A 150 -11.18 6.41 -10.84
CA ASP A 150 -10.78 6.74 -9.47
C ASP A 150 -10.34 5.43 -8.79
N PHE A 151 -9.03 5.25 -8.64
CA PHE A 151 -8.46 4.00 -8.12
C PHE A 151 -8.88 3.75 -6.68
N LEU A 152 -8.99 4.79 -5.86
CA LEU A 152 -9.43 4.64 -4.48
C LEU A 152 -10.88 4.13 -4.41
N GLU A 153 -11.78 4.70 -5.22
CA GLU A 153 -13.18 4.27 -5.26
C GLU A 153 -13.30 2.81 -5.73
N ILE A 154 -12.57 2.46 -6.82
CA ILE A 154 -12.55 1.10 -7.36
C ILE A 154 -11.99 0.11 -6.34
N PHE A 155 -10.89 0.46 -5.68
CA PHE A 155 -10.23 -0.41 -4.69
C PHE A 155 -11.10 -0.63 -3.45
N MET A 156 -11.72 0.43 -2.92
CA MET A 156 -12.63 0.33 -1.78
C MET A 156 -13.89 -0.48 -2.12
N ALA A 157 -14.40 -0.36 -3.35
CA ALA A 157 -15.52 -1.20 -3.84
C ALA A 157 -15.10 -2.68 -3.93
N ALA A 158 -13.89 -2.98 -4.39
CA ALA A 158 -13.34 -4.34 -4.45
C ALA A 158 -13.16 -4.93 -3.04
N LEU A 159 -12.64 -4.17 -2.08
CA LEU A 159 -12.56 -4.59 -0.68
C LEU A 159 -13.94 -4.93 -0.12
N HIS A 160 -14.92 -4.07 -0.35
CA HIS A 160 -16.30 -4.31 0.09
C HIS A 160 -16.91 -5.57 -0.56
N HIS A 161 -16.63 -5.81 -1.85
CA HIS A 161 -17.06 -7.03 -2.56
C HIS A 161 -16.54 -8.30 -1.87
N HIS A 162 -15.29 -8.28 -1.42
CA HIS A 162 -14.66 -9.37 -0.65
C HIS A 162 -14.96 -9.31 0.86
N ARG A 163 -15.98 -8.52 1.28
CA ARG A 163 -16.43 -8.37 2.68
C ARG A 163 -15.31 -7.86 3.61
N GLN A 164 -14.38 -7.11 3.05
CA GLN A 164 -13.35 -6.43 3.83
C GLN A 164 -13.76 -4.98 4.05
N HIS A 165 -13.69 -4.54 5.31
CA HIS A 165 -14.15 -3.23 5.71
C HIS A 165 -12.97 -2.43 6.25
N TYR A 166 -12.53 -1.48 5.46
CA TYR A 166 -11.45 -0.54 5.78
C TYR A 166 -11.96 0.89 5.68
N SER A 167 -11.33 1.77 6.44
CA SER A 167 -11.53 3.22 6.34
C SER A 167 -10.23 3.85 5.87
N MET A 168 -10.31 4.83 4.97
CA MET A 168 -9.17 5.67 4.62
C MET A 168 -8.85 6.56 5.82
N ALA A 169 -7.68 6.38 6.41
CA ALA A 169 -7.22 7.20 7.53
C ALA A 169 -6.53 8.49 7.06
N GLY A 170 -5.77 8.41 5.97
CA GLY A 170 -5.09 9.57 5.40
C GLY A 170 -4.74 9.35 3.94
N ILE A 171 -4.57 10.44 3.22
CA ILE A 171 -4.21 10.50 1.81
C ILE A 171 -3.26 11.67 1.58
N ILE A 172 -2.23 11.46 0.77
CA ILE A 172 -1.29 12.50 0.35
C ILE A 172 -1.23 12.55 -1.18
N GLN A 173 -1.27 13.75 -1.76
CA GLN A 173 -1.14 13.96 -3.20
C GLN A 173 0.34 14.12 -3.55
N ASN A 174 0.80 13.35 -4.55
CA ASN A 174 2.18 13.35 -5.03
C ASN A 174 2.33 14.16 -6.32
N THR A 175 1.42 13.99 -7.26
CA THR A 175 1.50 14.62 -8.58
C THR A 175 0.11 15.06 -9.02
N ASP A 176 0.06 16.15 -9.81
CA ASP A 176 -1.14 16.63 -10.51
C ASP A 176 -0.67 17.25 -11.82
N VAL A 177 -0.85 16.51 -12.90
CA VAL A 177 -0.39 16.91 -14.23
C VAL A 177 -1.49 16.68 -15.25
N GLU A 178 -1.68 17.66 -16.13
CA GLU A 178 -2.61 17.58 -17.26
C GLU A 178 -1.87 17.83 -18.55
N VAL A 179 -2.07 16.93 -19.51
CA VAL A 179 -1.34 16.91 -20.77
C VAL A 179 -2.26 16.57 -21.93
N PRO A 180 -1.97 17.11 -23.16
CA PRO A 180 -2.77 16.80 -24.33
C PRO A 180 -2.51 15.36 -24.79
N MET A 181 -3.57 14.67 -25.20
CA MET A 181 -3.56 13.35 -25.80
C MET A 181 -4.01 13.44 -27.26
N LEU A 182 -3.22 12.91 -28.20
CA LEU A 182 -3.62 12.86 -29.60
C LEU A 182 -4.75 11.86 -29.82
N VAL A 183 -5.87 12.34 -30.36
CA VAL A 183 -7.04 11.51 -30.70
C VAL A 183 -7.10 11.20 -32.17
N SER A 184 -6.80 12.18 -33.03
CA SER A 184 -6.85 12.06 -34.49
C SER A 184 -5.82 12.95 -35.16
N VAL A 185 -5.29 12.51 -36.31
CA VAL A 185 -4.39 13.29 -37.16
C VAL A 185 -5.14 13.98 -38.32
N ASP A 186 -6.32 13.48 -38.71
CA ASP A 186 -7.12 14.06 -39.78
C ASP A 186 -8.63 13.83 -39.50
N PRO A 187 -9.39 14.89 -39.12
CA PRO A 187 -8.87 16.18 -38.69
C PRO A 187 -8.03 16.07 -37.40
N LEU A 188 -7.05 16.97 -37.23
CA LEU A 188 -6.24 17.01 -36.02
C LEU A 188 -7.12 17.31 -34.80
N ALA A 189 -7.09 16.41 -33.79
CA ALA A 189 -7.89 16.53 -32.59
C ALA A 189 -7.12 16.02 -31.36
N PHE A 190 -7.36 16.69 -30.24
CA PHE A 190 -6.79 16.36 -28.95
C PHE A 190 -7.90 16.26 -27.89
N ASP A 191 -7.74 15.32 -26.98
CA ASP A 191 -8.35 15.32 -25.66
C ASP A 191 -7.28 15.65 -24.62
N ASP A 192 -7.67 15.96 -23.38
CA ASP A 192 -6.72 16.13 -22.30
C ASP A 192 -6.87 14.99 -21.30
N VAL A 193 -5.72 14.53 -20.79
CA VAL A 193 -5.62 13.55 -19.71
C VAL A 193 -4.97 14.23 -18.52
N ARG A 194 -5.67 14.23 -17.38
CA ARG A 194 -5.13 14.67 -16.10
C ARG A 194 -4.92 13.50 -15.18
N LEU A 195 -3.69 13.33 -14.74
CA LEU A 195 -3.29 12.35 -13.73
C LEU A 195 -3.09 13.07 -12.40
N ILE A 196 -3.79 12.61 -11.36
CA ILE A 196 -3.53 13.00 -9.99
C ILE A 196 -3.11 11.73 -9.23
N ASP A 197 -1.89 11.71 -8.74
CA ASP A 197 -1.35 10.57 -8.01
C ASP A 197 -1.44 10.78 -6.49
N TYR A 198 -1.77 9.70 -5.75
CA TYR A 198 -1.91 9.71 -4.31
C TYR A 198 -1.30 8.47 -3.68
N ASP A 199 -0.81 8.64 -2.42
CA ASP A 199 -0.59 7.53 -1.51
C ASP A 199 -1.62 7.57 -0.38
N VAL A 200 -2.02 6.38 0.10
CA VAL A 200 -3.15 6.23 1.01
C VAL A 200 -2.82 5.27 2.14
N VAL A 201 -3.27 5.58 3.35
CA VAL A 201 -3.30 4.63 4.47
C VAL A 201 -4.73 4.18 4.72
N LEU A 202 -4.95 2.86 4.69
CA LEU A 202 -6.19 2.22 5.06
C LEU A 202 -6.06 1.56 6.44
N VAL A 203 -7.10 1.72 7.25
CA VAL A 203 -7.22 1.11 8.59
C VAL A 203 -8.42 0.17 8.61
N ARG A 204 -8.22 -1.08 9.07
CA ARG A 204 -9.29 -2.07 9.19
C ARG A 204 -10.32 -1.59 10.21
N ASN A 205 -11.62 -1.71 9.89
CA ASN A 205 -12.68 -1.34 10.80
C ASN A 205 -12.57 -2.12 12.11
N GLY A 206 -12.69 -1.40 13.23
CA GLY A 206 -12.47 -1.94 14.58
C GLY A 206 -11.06 -1.68 15.14
N VAL A 207 -10.12 -1.23 14.33
CA VAL A 207 -8.83 -0.67 14.80
C VAL A 207 -9.05 0.81 15.09
N GLU A 208 -8.79 1.23 16.32
CA GLU A 208 -8.82 2.64 16.70
C GLU A 208 -7.57 3.35 16.17
N TYR A 209 -7.73 4.55 15.61
CA TYR A 209 -6.60 5.35 15.14
C TYR A 209 -6.82 6.84 15.42
N SER A 210 -5.71 7.57 15.51
CA SER A 210 -5.66 9.01 15.78
C SER A 210 -4.39 9.65 15.21
N ASN A 211 -4.18 10.94 15.47
CA ASN A 211 -2.96 11.67 15.13
C ASN A 211 -2.51 11.48 13.68
N VAL A 212 -3.47 11.60 12.73
CA VAL A 212 -3.17 11.52 11.29
C VAL A 212 -2.33 12.71 10.87
N VAL A 213 -1.19 12.43 10.26
CA VAL A 213 -0.27 13.42 9.68
C VAL A 213 0.00 13.06 8.24
N THR A 214 -0.12 14.04 7.36
CA THR A 214 0.26 13.92 5.95
C THR A 214 1.20 15.06 5.59
N ALA A 215 2.31 14.78 4.94
CA ALA A 215 3.24 15.81 4.51
C ALA A 215 4.00 15.37 3.25
N ASN A 216 4.11 16.30 2.30
CA ASN A 216 5.07 16.15 1.21
C ASN A 216 6.46 16.54 1.70
N TYR A 217 7.48 15.88 1.14
CA TYR A 217 8.87 16.24 1.37
C TYR A 217 9.21 17.59 0.71
N ASN A 218 10.18 18.30 1.27
CA ASN A 218 10.71 19.50 0.64
C ASN A 218 11.59 19.16 -0.57
N ALA A 219 12.32 18.04 -0.49
CA ALA A 219 13.08 17.50 -1.59
C ALA A 219 12.12 16.93 -2.66
N ARG A 220 12.20 17.46 -3.88
CA ARG A 220 11.29 17.13 -4.98
C ARG A 220 12.02 17.12 -6.31
N LEU A 221 11.54 16.34 -7.28
CA LEU A 221 12.13 16.24 -8.61
C LEU A 221 11.46 17.25 -9.55
N PRO A 222 12.19 18.27 -10.07
CA PRO A 222 11.63 19.20 -11.06
C PRO A 222 11.62 18.58 -12.44
N ILE A 223 10.45 18.58 -13.11
CA ILE A 223 10.28 18.16 -14.51
C ILE A 223 10.11 19.40 -15.37
N SER A 224 11.22 19.92 -15.88
CA SER A 224 11.28 21.19 -16.61
C SER A 224 10.39 21.23 -17.86
N THR A 225 10.23 20.11 -18.56
CA THR A 225 9.43 20.00 -19.78
C THR A 225 7.95 20.32 -19.51
N PHE A 226 7.45 19.96 -18.34
CA PHE A 226 6.07 20.19 -17.92
C PHE A 226 5.92 21.39 -16.97
N GLY A 227 7.03 21.94 -16.47
CA GLY A 227 7.01 23.02 -15.49
C GLY A 227 6.39 22.63 -14.15
N ILE A 228 6.49 21.36 -13.77
CA ILE A 228 5.96 20.79 -12.52
C ILE A 228 7.09 20.21 -11.66
N ASP A 229 6.79 19.99 -10.39
CA ASP A 229 7.61 19.16 -9.49
C ASP A 229 6.87 17.85 -9.23
N ILE A 230 7.58 16.71 -9.30
CA ILE A 230 7.11 15.45 -8.74
C ILE A 230 7.30 15.53 -7.23
N LEU A 231 6.20 15.47 -6.51
CA LEU A 231 6.18 15.45 -5.07
C LEU A 231 6.14 14.00 -4.60
N ARG A 232 6.77 13.74 -3.46
CA ARG A 232 6.65 12.52 -2.69
C ARG A 232 6.33 12.91 -1.26
N GLY A 233 5.86 11.94 -0.46
CA GLY A 233 5.46 12.24 0.90
C GLY A 233 5.21 11.02 1.76
N TYR A 234 4.54 11.25 2.88
CA TYR A 234 4.14 10.18 3.78
C TYR A 234 2.78 10.46 4.42
N VAL A 235 2.13 9.38 4.79
CA VAL A 235 0.94 9.37 5.65
C VAL A 235 1.29 8.62 6.92
N ALA A 236 1.08 9.23 8.09
CA ALA A 236 1.36 8.64 9.37
C ALA A 236 0.12 8.66 10.26
N VAL A 237 -0.14 7.58 11.00
CA VAL A 237 -1.27 7.43 11.92
C VAL A 237 -0.83 6.74 13.20
N ASP A 238 -1.40 7.10 14.35
CA ASP A 238 -1.31 6.30 15.55
C ASP A 238 -2.44 5.29 15.55
N ALA A 239 -2.13 4.00 15.65
CA ALA A 239 -3.12 2.93 15.66
C ALA A 239 -3.04 2.13 16.94
N THR A 240 -4.19 1.82 17.56
CA THR A 240 -4.28 0.98 18.75
C THR A 240 -4.67 -0.44 18.33
N ILE A 241 -3.75 -1.38 18.50
CA ILE A 241 -3.95 -2.79 18.16
C ILE A 241 -3.71 -3.59 19.43
N CYS A 242 -4.69 -4.42 19.84
CA CYS A 242 -4.66 -5.21 21.07
C CYS A 242 -4.29 -4.40 22.34
N GLY A 243 -4.64 -3.12 22.38
CA GLY A 243 -4.41 -2.23 23.53
C GLY A 243 -3.05 -1.53 23.55
N ASN A 244 -2.20 -1.75 22.54
CA ASN A 244 -0.94 -1.03 22.38
C ASN A 244 -0.97 -0.07 21.20
N GLU A 245 -0.32 1.07 21.35
CA GLU A 245 -0.23 2.08 20.29
C GLU A 245 1.02 1.89 19.45
N TYR A 246 0.84 2.03 18.13
CA TYR A 246 1.88 1.98 17.11
C TYR A 246 1.81 3.22 16.25
N ARG A 247 2.97 3.81 15.91
CA ARG A 247 3.07 4.79 14.84
C ARG A 247 3.25 4.04 13.53
N PHE A 248 2.20 4.00 12.71
CA PHE A 248 2.25 3.44 11.36
C PHE A 248 2.49 4.55 10.36
N VAL A 249 3.44 4.35 9.45
CA VAL A 249 3.84 5.33 8.44
C VAL A 249 3.94 4.64 7.09
N SER A 250 3.26 5.19 6.09
CA SER A 250 3.39 4.79 4.68
C SER A 250 4.07 5.91 3.91
N THR A 251 5.05 5.57 3.10
CA THR A 251 5.79 6.50 2.25
C THR A 251 5.95 5.97 0.83
N HIS A 252 6.24 6.88 -0.09
CA HIS A 252 6.71 6.60 -1.43
C HIS A 252 7.85 7.58 -1.71
N LEU A 253 9.06 7.07 -1.95
CA LEU A 253 10.26 7.87 -2.20
C LEU A 253 10.51 8.04 -3.70
N GLU A 254 11.39 8.96 -4.05
CA GLU A 254 11.78 9.25 -5.43
C GLU A 254 12.48 8.06 -6.07
N SER A 255 12.16 7.79 -7.35
CA SER A 255 12.70 6.68 -8.14
C SER A 255 13.90 7.08 -9.01
N ASP A 256 13.85 8.27 -9.62
CA ASP A 256 14.74 8.64 -10.72
C ASP A 256 16.04 9.32 -10.29
N TYR A 257 16.13 9.78 -9.03
CA TYR A 257 17.28 10.54 -8.59
C TYR A 257 17.65 10.28 -7.12
N ASP A 258 18.63 9.41 -6.90
CA ASP A 258 19.11 8.97 -5.58
C ASP A 258 19.37 10.12 -4.58
N PRO A 259 19.96 11.28 -4.95
CA PRO A 259 20.18 12.35 -3.99
C PRO A 259 18.89 12.97 -3.44
N ILE A 260 17.83 13.04 -4.25
CA ILE A 260 16.50 13.49 -3.79
C ILE A 260 15.88 12.41 -2.91
N GLN A 261 15.93 11.16 -3.32
CA GLN A 261 15.46 10.01 -2.55
C GLN A 261 16.08 9.97 -1.14
N LEU A 262 17.39 10.08 -1.04
CA LEU A 262 18.10 10.12 0.25
C LEU A 262 17.72 11.35 1.09
N ALA A 263 17.53 12.52 0.45
CA ALA A 263 17.06 13.72 1.16
C ALA A 263 15.64 13.53 1.72
N GLN A 264 14.74 12.91 0.96
CA GLN A 264 13.39 12.56 1.42
C GLN A 264 13.43 11.58 2.59
N ALA A 265 14.24 10.53 2.52
CA ALA A 265 14.45 9.61 3.63
C ALA A 265 14.99 10.33 4.88
N SER A 266 15.91 11.30 4.70
CA SER A 266 16.43 12.10 5.80
C SER A 266 15.35 12.98 6.46
N GLU A 267 14.44 13.57 5.67
CA GLU A 267 13.30 14.32 6.20
C GLU A 267 12.35 13.41 6.99
N LEU A 268 12.07 12.22 6.46
CA LEU A 268 11.21 11.23 7.13
C LEU A 268 11.80 10.76 8.46
N ILE A 269 13.08 10.40 8.48
CA ILE A 269 13.77 9.99 9.71
C ILE A 269 13.83 11.14 10.71
N GLY A 270 14.07 12.38 10.24
CA GLY A 270 14.02 13.57 11.07
C GLY A 270 12.63 13.77 11.73
N TYR A 271 11.56 13.54 11.00
CA TYR A 271 10.20 13.56 11.55
C TYR A 271 9.99 12.47 12.62
N LEU A 272 10.51 11.27 12.39
CA LEU A 272 10.35 10.13 13.30
C LEU A 272 11.33 10.14 14.49
N GLN A 273 12.33 11.01 14.51
CA GLN A 273 13.38 11.03 15.53
C GLN A 273 12.84 11.22 16.95
N THR A 274 11.76 11.97 17.12
CA THR A 274 11.13 12.24 18.43
C THR A 274 9.99 11.29 18.78
N GLU A 275 9.65 10.35 17.90
CA GLU A 275 8.59 9.37 18.15
C GLU A 275 9.07 8.31 19.16
N THR A 276 8.31 8.14 20.22
CA THR A 276 8.60 7.19 21.31
C THR A 276 7.87 5.88 21.21
N LYS A 277 6.76 5.84 20.44
CA LYS A 277 6.02 4.61 20.17
C LYS A 277 6.84 3.67 19.27
N PRO A 278 6.54 2.37 19.29
CA PRO A 278 7.00 1.49 18.23
C PRO A 278 6.54 2.03 16.87
N VAL A 279 7.45 2.06 15.90
CA VAL A 279 7.17 2.55 14.54
C VAL A 279 7.15 1.37 13.58
N ILE A 280 6.09 1.29 12.78
CA ILE A 280 5.98 0.41 11.62
C ILE A 280 6.01 1.32 10.39
N LEU A 281 7.11 1.27 9.66
CA LEU A 281 7.34 2.10 8.48
C LEU A 281 7.27 1.21 7.24
N VAL A 282 6.37 1.53 6.32
CA VAL A 282 6.10 0.74 5.12
C VAL A 282 6.09 1.63 3.88
N GLY A 283 6.24 1.04 2.71
CA GLY A 283 6.10 1.79 1.46
C GLY A 283 6.96 1.25 0.33
N ASP A 284 6.90 1.98 -0.77
CA ASP A 284 7.83 1.91 -1.87
C ASP A 284 8.97 2.90 -1.62
N PHE A 285 10.14 2.37 -1.30
CA PHE A 285 11.32 3.18 -1.00
C PHE A 285 12.16 3.48 -2.24
N ASN A 286 11.87 2.81 -3.35
CA ASN A 286 12.64 2.91 -4.58
C ASN A 286 14.17 2.74 -4.36
N SER A 287 14.55 2.08 -3.27
CA SER A 287 15.92 1.79 -2.85
C SER A 287 16.08 0.30 -2.64
N ASN A 288 16.94 -0.33 -3.44
CA ASN A 288 17.08 -1.78 -3.48
C ASN A 288 17.80 -2.32 -2.25
N ALA A 289 17.05 -2.85 -1.31
CA ALA A 289 17.54 -3.44 -0.08
C ALA A 289 18.42 -4.69 -0.31
N ALA A 290 18.25 -5.37 -1.45
CA ALA A 290 19.07 -6.53 -1.80
C ALA A 290 20.49 -6.15 -2.23
N LEU A 291 20.70 -4.89 -2.62
CA LEU A 291 22.00 -4.32 -3.00
C LEU A 291 22.56 -3.38 -1.94
N ASP A 292 21.92 -3.25 -0.77
CA ASP A 292 22.32 -2.32 0.27
C ASP A 292 22.49 -0.87 -0.23
N GLU A 293 21.55 -0.38 -1.02
CA GLU A 293 21.61 0.98 -1.57
C GLU A 293 21.57 2.06 -0.47
N ALA A 294 22.07 3.25 -0.79
CA ALA A 294 22.36 4.29 0.19
C ALA A 294 21.15 4.70 1.04
N THR A 295 19.98 4.83 0.46
CA THR A 295 18.74 5.20 1.18
C THR A 295 18.32 4.08 2.13
N TYR A 296 18.37 2.82 1.69
CA TYR A 296 18.10 1.65 2.55
C TYR A 296 19.07 1.59 3.72
N GLN A 297 20.38 1.74 3.45
CA GLN A 297 21.40 1.76 4.50
C GLN A 297 21.14 2.89 5.51
N PHE A 298 20.87 4.10 5.03
CA PHE A 298 20.57 5.25 5.88
C PHE A 298 19.38 4.99 6.82
N ILE A 299 18.29 4.41 6.35
CA ILE A 299 17.13 4.07 7.18
C ILE A 299 17.52 3.01 8.22
N SER A 300 18.24 1.97 7.82
CA SER A 300 18.68 0.88 8.70
C SER A 300 19.64 1.35 9.79
N GLU A 301 20.51 2.31 9.51
CA GLU A 301 21.44 2.93 10.47
C GLU A 301 20.72 3.84 11.50
N ASN A 302 19.43 4.16 11.27
CA ASN A 302 18.61 4.97 12.17
C ASN A 302 17.61 4.12 12.98
N ASP A 303 18.05 2.96 13.45
CA ASP A 303 17.32 2.04 14.35
C ASP A 303 16.09 1.35 13.72
N PHE A 304 15.94 1.39 12.40
CA PHE A 304 14.91 0.67 11.69
C PHE A 304 15.42 -0.69 11.21
N VAL A 305 14.70 -1.75 11.55
CA VAL A 305 15.05 -3.12 11.16
C VAL A 305 14.08 -3.58 10.08
N GLU A 306 14.61 -3.93 8.91
CA GLU A 306 13.81 -4.51 7.84
C GLU A 306 13.31 -5.90 8.24
N THR A 307 12.05 -6.18 7.92
CA THR A 307 11.39 -7.42 8.36
C THR A 307 11.74 -8.63 7.50
N TRP A 308 12.13 -8.46 6.24
CA TRP A 308 12.40 -9.57 5.34
C TRP A 308 13.59 -10.44 5.76
N PRO A 309 14.78 -9.90 6.10
CA PRO A 309 15.92 -10.70 6.55
C PRO A 309 15.66 -11.46 7.86
N LEU A 310 14.68 -11.02 8.65
CA LEU A 310 14.27 -11.67 9.90
C LEU A 310 13.09 -12.63 9.72
N ASN A 311 12.68 -12.88 8.47
CA ASN A 311 11.52 -13.71 8.15
C ASN A 311 11.77 -15.17 8.52
N HIS A 312 10.90 -15.74 9.31
CA HIS A 312 10.91 -17.17 9.69
C HIS A 312 10.12 -18.05 8.70
N GLY A 313 9.49 -17.46 7.68
CA GLY A 313 8.77 -18.15 6.60
C GLY A 313 9.62 -18.24 5.34
N TRP A 314 9.78 -19.45 4.78
CA TRP A 314 10.51 -19.62 3.52
C TRP A 314 9.59 -19.36 2.32
N ASN A 315 10.03 -18.49 1.40
CA ASN A 315 9.49 -18.45 0.04
C ASN A 315 10.51 -19.08 -0.91
N HIS A 316 10.25 -20.31 -1.36
CA HIS A 316 11.17 -21.04 -2.23
C HIS A 316 11.31 -20.43 -3.65
N GLN A 317 10.31 -19.66 -4.08
CA GLN A 317 10.27 -19.08 -5.43
C GLN A 317 10.88 -17.68 -5.47
N ASN A 318 10.83 -16.94 -4.38
CA ASN A 318 11.39 -15.60 -4.23
C ASN A 318 12.12 -15.47 -2.89
N PRO A 319 13.28 -16.15 -2.76
CA PRO A 319 14.03 -16.15 -1.50
C PRO A 319 14.60 -14.78 -1.13
N ASP A 320 14.88 -13.94 -2.12
CA ASP A 320 15.44 -12.60 -1.94
C ASP A 320 14.37 -11.55 -1.63
N GLY A 321 13.08 -11.91 -1.76
CA GLY A 321 11.95 -11.02 -1.46
C GLY A 321 11.81 -9.88 -2.47
N PHE A 322 12.19 -10.10 -3.71
CA PHE A 322 12.05 -9.10 -4.75
C PHE A 322 10.60 -8.69 -4.96
N THR A 323 10.38 -7.41 -5.17
CA THR A 323 9.04 -6.82 -5.29
C THR A 323 8.79 -6.10 -6.60
N ALA A 324 9.83 -5.75 -7.37
CA ALA A 324 9.73 -5.00 -8.62
C ALA A 324 10.83 -5.39 -9.63
N PRO A 325 10.65 -5.04 -10.93
CA PRO A 325 9.38 -4.76 -11.61
C PRO A 325 8.80 -6.00 -12.34
N HIS A 326 7.50 -5.97 -12.65
CA HIS A 326 6.92 -6.70 -13.78
C HIS A 326 6.91 -5.80 -15.02
N ASP A 327 6.59 -6.37 -16.19
CA ASP A 327 6.50 -5.59 -17.43
C ASP A 327 5.35 -4.56 -17.36
N PRO A 328 5.45 -3.41 -18.04
CA PRO A 328 4.42 -2.37 -17.98
C PRO A 328 3.03 -2.80 -18.46
N ASP A 329 2.92 -3.83 -19.32
CA ASP A 329 1.65 -4.40 -19.75
C ASP A 329 1.11 -5.47 -18.79
N LEU A 330 1.88 -5.81 -17.75
CA LEU A 330 1.58 -6.81 -16.71
C LEU A 330 1.39 -8.24 -17.27
N ARG A 331 1.93 -8.54 -18.46
CA ARG A 331 1.66 -9.80 -19.16
C ARG A 331 2.89 -10.69 -19.34
N ASN A 332 4.05 -10.27 -18.79
CA ASN A 332 5.26 -11.09 -18.82
C ASN A 332 4.96 -12.52 -18.32
N THR A 333 5.44 -13.51 -19.09
CA THR A 333 5.25 -14.93 -18.78
C THR A 333 6.27 -15.44 -17.76
N ASP A 334 7.42 -14.79 -17.67
CA ASP A 334 8.45 -15.08 -16.69
C ASP A 334 8.39 -14.05 -15.56
N ILE A 335 8.74 -14.44 -14.35
CA ILE A 335 8.82 -13.54 -13.22
C ILE A 335 10.11 -12.73 -13.37
N HIS A 336 9.97 -11.42 -13.52
CA HIS A 336 11.10 -10.50 -13.74
C HIS A 336 11.52 -9.74 -12.50
N LEU A 337 10.83 -9.96 -11.35
CA LEU A 337 11.16 -9.27 -10.10
C LEU A 337 12.65 -9.44 -9.77
N ALA A 338 13.36 -8.34 -9.61
CA ALA A 338 14.81 -8.28 -9.45
C ALA A 338 15.24 -7.31 -8.34
N GLU A 339 14.33 -6.52 -7.80
CA GLU A 339 14.58 -5.50 -6.81
C GLU A 339 13.66 -5.67 -5.62
N ARG A 340 14.19 -5.46 -4.40
CA ARG A 340 13.42 -5.40 -3.16
C ARG A 340 13.35 -3.96 -2.71
N ILE A 341 12.30 -3.25 -3.13
CA ILE A 341 12.09 -1.81 -2.91
C ILE A 341 10.82 -1.51 -2.13
N ASP A 342 9.82 -2.42 -2.14
CA ASP A 342 8.66 -2.33 -1.27
C ASP A 342 8.99 -2.98 0.06
N LEU A 343 9.16 -2.17 1.10
CA LEU A 343 9.77 -2.60 2.35
C LEU A 343 8.84 -2.38 3.54
N VAL A 344 9.02 -3.22 4.54
CA VAL A 344 8.41 -3.05 5.87
C VAL A 344 9.53 -3.04 6.90
N PHE A 345 9.69 -1.91 7.56
CA PHE A 345 10.61 -1.72 8.67
C PHE A 345 9.87 -1.67 9.99
N PHE A 346 10.53 -2.12 11.02
CA PHE A 346 10.07 -1.99 12.40
C PHE A 346 11.14 -1.34 13.26
N ARG A 347 10.75 -0.34 14.05
CA ARG A 347 11.56 0.22 15.13
C ARG A 347 10.85 -0.04 16.45
N PRO A 348 11.41 -0.90 17.33
CA PRO A 348 10.81 -1.19 18.62
C PRO A 348 10.84 0.04 19.54
N GLU A 349 10.03 0.02 20.57
CA GLU A 349 10.18 0.97 21.67
C GLU A 349 11.53 0.78 22.37
N MET A 350 12.17 1.86 22.81
CA MET A 350 13.53 1.89 23.38
C MET A 350 13.74 0.95 24.60
N GLN A 351 12.70 0.36 25.20
CA GLN A 351 12.79 -0.48 26.41
C GLN A 351 12.19 -1.88 26.23
N SER A 352 11.91 -2.35 25.01
CA SER A 352 11.35 -3.68 24.81
C SER A 352 12.41 -4.76 24.98
N ASN A 353 12.25 -5.60 26.03
CA ASN A 353 13.06 -6.79 26.25
C ASN A 353 12.25 -8.01 25.75
N GLY A 354 12.47 -8.46 24.55
CA GLY A 354 11.84 -9.67 24.01
C GLY A 354 12.22 -9.89 22.55
N GLU A 355 12.23 -11.15 22.16
CA GLU A 355 12.47 -11.54 20.77
C GLU A 355 11.24 -11.17 19.92
N LEU A 356 11.43 -10.43 18.84
CA LEU A 356 10.43 -10.12 17.85
C LEU A 356 10.37 -11.30 16.87
N LEU A 357 9.17 -11.85 16.67
CA LEU A 357 8.96 -12.86 15.64
C LEU A 357 8.29 -12.23 14.44
N ILE A 358 8.81 -12.53 13.27
CA ILE A 358 8.38 -11.94 12.02
C ILE A 358 8.02 -13.03 11.02
N LYS A 359 6.88 -12.87 10.35
CA LYS A 359 6.51 -13.64 9.16
C LYS A 359 6.17 -12.67 8.05
N SER A 360 6.98 -12.65 6.99
CA SER A 360 6.80 -11.80 5.81
C SER A 360 6.42 -12.65 4.60
N ARG A 361 5.58 -12.10 3.73
CA ARG A 361 5.17 -12.72 2.47
C ARG A 361 5.12 -11.66 1.37
N VAL A 362 5.74 -11.96 0.24
CA VAL A 362 5.51 -11.24 -1.02
C VAL A 362 4.25 -11.81 -1.68
N ILE A 363 3.46 -10.97 -2.33
CA ILE A 363 2.18 -11.30 -2.97
C ILE A 363 2.18 -10.72 -4.37
N GLY A 364 1.86 -11.51 -5.38
CA GLY A 364 1.99 -11.12 -6.78
C GLY A 364 3.34 -11.56 -7.38
N ASP A 365 4.04 -12.48 -6.71
CA ASP A 365 5.31 -13.07 -7.13
C ASP A 365 5.18 -14.53 -7.62
N GLU A 366 3.97 -15.07 -7.67
CA GLU A 366 3.72 -16.44 -8.14
C GLU A 366 2.72 -16.47 -9.30
N TYR A 367 2.91 -17.38 -10.26
CA TYR A 367 2.01 -17.52 -11.44
C TYR A 367 0.53 -17.74 -11.10
N ARG A 368 0.23 -18.36 -9.96
CA ARG A 368 -1.14 -18.54 -9.46
C ARG A 368 -1.77 -17.24 -8.95
N GLU A 369 -0.97 -16.23 -8.72
CA GLU A 369 -1.36 -14.91 -8.21
C GLU A 369 -1.64 -13.90 -9.34
N ARG A 370 -1.76 -14.39 -10.57
CA ARG A 370 -2.21 -13.58 -11.71
C ARG A 370 -3.73 -13.47 -11.75
N THR A 371 -4.21 -12.37 -12.29
CA THR A 371 -5.65 -12.12 -12.47
C THR A 371 -6.29 -13.16 -13.42
N ARG A 372 -7.61 -13.11 -13.61
CA ARG A 372 -8.32 -14.02 -14.53
C ARG A 372 -7.84 -13.87 -15.98
N SER A 373 -7.52 -12.65 -16.41
CA SER A 373 -6.96 -12.35 -17.74
C SER A 373 -5.46 -12.61 -17.84
N LYS A 374 -4.85 -13.20 -16.82
CA LYS A 374 -3.43 -13.55 -16.73
C LYS A 374 -2.48 -12.36 -16.68
N MET A 375 -2.95 -11.21 -16.19
CA MET A 375 -2.10 -10.09 -15.82
C MET A 375 -1.54 -10.27 -14.41
N TRP A 376 -0.39 -9.71 -14.14
CA TRP A 376 0.06 -9.48 -12.77
C TRP A 376 -0.82 -8.41 -12.11
N PRO A 377 -1.03 -8.45 -10.79
CA PRO A 377 -1.91 -7.48 -10.11
C PRO A 377 -1.36 -6.05 -10.10
N SER A 378 -0.05 -5.91 -10.18
CA SER A 378 0.70 -4.66 -10.28
C SER A 378 2.05 -4.96 -10.94
N ASP A 379 2.80 -3.96 -11.36
CA ASP A 379 4.22 -4.10 -11.70
C ASP A 379 5.08 -4.29 -10.45
N HIS A 380 4.51 -3.97 -9.27
CA HIS A 380 5.06 -4.31 -7.96
C HIS A 380 4.31 -5.49 -7.32
N ALA A 381 5.03 -6.32 -6.62
CA ALA A 381 4.48 -7.30 -5.70
C ALA A 381 4.28 -6.66 -4.31
N GLY A 382 3.12 -6.93 -3.68
CA GLY A 382 2.82 -6.41 -2.36
C GLY A 382 3.55 -7.18 -1.25
N VAL A 383 3.78 -6.53 -0.11
CA VAL A 383 4.42 -7.14 1.06
C VAL A 383 3.48 -7.15 2.25
N ALA A 384 3.16 -8.34 2.76
CA ALA A 384 2.39 -8.53 3.98
C ALA A 384 3.29 -9.04 5.10
N VAL A 385 3.15 -8.47 6.29
CA VAL A 385 3.97 -8.83 7.46
C VAL A 385 3.12 -9.05 8.69
N LYS A 386 3.34 -10.18 9.37
CA LYS A 386 2.88 -10.45 10.74
C LYS A 386 4.03 -10.20 11.70
N LEU A 387 3.83 -9.29 12.63
CA LEU A 387 4.73 -9.02 13.74
C LEU A 387 4.13 -9.63 14.99
N ALA A 388 4.85 -10.54 15.68
CA ALA A 388 4.50 -10.96 17.02
C ALA A 388 5.40 -10.21 18.01
N ILE A 389 4.79 -9.27 18.72
CA ILE A 389 5.47 -8.36 19.64
C ILE A 389 5.20 -8.82 21.07
N PRO A 390 6.23 -9.02 21.90
CA PRO A 390 6.05 -9.45 23.29
C PRO A 390 5.18 -8.45 24.08
N TYR A 391 4.21 -8.96 24.86
CA TYR A 391 3.43 -8.10 25.76
C TYR A 391 4.33 -7.40 26.77
N LYS A 392 4.09 -6.13 27.02
CA LYS A 392 4.66 -5.44 28.16
C LYS A 392 4.14 -6.12 29.45
N ARG A 393 5.04 -6.56 30.32
CA ARG A 393 4.66 -6.93 31.69
C ARG A 393 4.43 -5.64 32.47
N HIS A 394 3.17 -5.32 32.73
CA HIS A 394 2.80 -4.26 33.67
C HIS A 394 3.09 -4.67 35.10
#